data_ea5f52dba759018ca502e6fcb6747d1b
#
_entry.id   ea5f52dba759018ca502e6fcb6747d1b
#
_cell.length_a   1.000
_cell.length_b   1.000
_cell.length_c   1.000
_cell.angle_alpha   90.00
_cell.angle_beta   90.00
_cell.angle_gamma   90.00
#
_symmetry.space_group_name_H-M   'P 1'
#
loop_
_entity.id
_entity.type
_entity.pdbx_description
1 polymer ?
#
loop_
_entity_poly.entity_id
_entity_poly.type
_entity_poly.pdbx_seq_one_letter_code
_entity_poly.pdbx_strand_id
1 'polypeptide(L)'
;SDRHYACWDTSGKQYDLIVLDPDRELKSLVHDVWSNIRLKNLGRWIAPSLQATAERAALVKIAAHEAGVMTPKIIGVTAAGGSVFTVQEPVPEAVLLHALPKERLTDEVLDRFYTELKRAHRRGISHRALDEAALALDSGDRTWILNWEEGQVATSNLNRRIDIAQMVTVLSLAVGTDRALQSALRVFGRRTLQIATPVLQKTAMPTKTRRRLRENNILPELRQEMLGEIPQQQVPEITVTRFSLKTVIIAIIGVVALW
;
A
#
# COMPACT_ATOMS: atom_id res chain seq x y z
N SER A 1 4.69 10.11 -10.28
CA SER A 1 4.66 8.77 -10.88
C SER A 1 6.06 8.44 -11.32
N ASP A 2 6.57 7.29 -10.93
CA ASP A 2 7.84 6.79 -11.41
C ASP A 2 7.77 6.70 -12.94
N ARG A 3 8.89 6.93 -13.60
CA ARG A 3 8.93 6.84 -15.05
C ARG A 3 9.08 5.38 -15.43
N HIS A 4 8.12 4.85 -16.18
CA HIS A 4 8.14 3.48 -16.69
C HIS A 4 8.51 3.49 -18.16
N TYR A 5 9.46 2.66 -18.54
CA TYR A 5 9.90 2.49 -19.92
C TYR A 5 9.91 1.00 -20.25
N ALA A 6 9.50 0.66 -21.46
CA ALA A 6 9.75 -0.66 -22.00
C ALA A 6 11.17 -0.71 -22.57
N CYS A 7 11.92 -1.75 -22.26
CA CYS A 7 13.23 -2.03 -22.85
C CYS A 7 13.29 -3.48 -23.30
N TRP A 8 14.19 -3.76 -24.23
CA TRP A 8 14.38 -5.10 -24.81
C TRP A 8 15.83 -5.51 -24.67
N ASP A 9 16.04 -6.78 -24.35
CA ASP A 9 17.39 -7.35 -24.38
C ASP A 9 17.82 -7.69 -25.83
N THR A 10 19.05 -8.16 -25.98
CA THR A 10 19.62 -8.55 -27.28
C THR A 10 18.91 -9.76 -27.93
N SER A 11 18.12 -10.50 -27.16
CA SER A 11 17.28 -11.61 -27.65
C SER A 11 15.88 -11.16 -28.07
N GLY A 12 15.54 -9.89 -27.87
CA GLY A 12 14.21 -9.34 -28.16
C GLY A 12 13.19 -9.53 -27.04
N LYS A 13 13.60 -10.01 -25.85
CA LYS A 13 12.72 -10.15 -24.70
C LYS A 13 12.47 -8.78 -24.05
N GLN A 14 11.20 -8.43 -23.84
CA GLN A 14 10.79 -7.17 -23.22
C GLN A 14 10.92 -7.22 -21.70
N TYR A 15 11.30 -6.07 -21.13
CA TYR A 15 11.34 -5.79 -19.70
C TYR A 15 10.76 -4.42 -19.41
N ASP A 16 10.28 -4.20 -18.20
CA ASP A 16 9.87 -2.91 -17.69
C ASP A 16 11.00 -2.29 -16.89
N LEU A 17 11.38 -1.07 -17.23
CA LEU A 17 12.38 -0.26 -16.55
C LEU A 17 11.68 0.83 -15.73
N ILE A 18 11.86 0.80 -14.42
CA ILE A 18 11.35 1.82 -13.51
C ILE A 18 12.51 2.72 -13.11
N VAL A 19 12.38 4.03 -13.37
CA VAL A 19 13.40 5.03 -13.07
C VAL A 19 13.05 5.81 -11.82
N LEU A 20 13.96 5.79 -10.83
CA LEU A 20 13.89 6.64 -9.65
C LEU A 20 14.87 7.82 -9.82
N ASP A 21 14.32 9.02 -9.79
CA ASP A 21 15.08 10.28 -9.98
C ASP A 21 15.38 10.98 -8.65
N PRO A 22 16.58 11.58 -8.49
CA PRO A 22 16.99 12.33 -7.28
C PRO A 22 16.04 13.48 -6.91
N ASP A 23 15.48 14.18 -7.90
CA ASP A 23 14.60 15.33 -7.69
C ASP A 23 13.29 14.99 -6.96
N ARG A 24 12.95 13.71 -6.89
CA ARG A 24 11.78 13.21 -6.15
C ARG A 24 12.10 12.74 -4.75
N GLU A 25 13.33 12.36 -4.49
CA GLU A 25 13.76 11.96 -3.14
C GLU A 25 13.54 13.08 -2.13
N LEU A 26 13.79 14.34 -2.50
CA LEU A 26 13.53 15.49 -1.63
C LEU A 26 12.06 15.58 -1.20
N LYS A 27 11.11 15.29 -2.08
CA LYS A 27 9.67 15.28 -1.75
C LYS A 27 9.26 14.05 -0.94
N SER A 28 9.83 12.90 -1.23
CA SER A 28 9.67 11.64 -0.50
C SER A 28 10.30 11.74 0.88
N LEU A 29 11.53 12.26 0.98
CA LEU A 29 12.24 12.47 2.24
C LEU A 29 11.47 13.39 3.20
N VAL A 30 10.89 14.49 2.69
CA VAL A 30 10.04 15.38 3.50
C VAL A 30 8.78 14.65 3.97
N HIS A 31 8.20 13.80 3.12
CA HIS A 31 7.04 12.98 3.49
C HIS A 31 7.40 11.90 4.51
N ASP A 32 8.53 11.22 4.33
CA ASP A 32 9.01 10.16 5.24
C ASP A 32 9.49 10.73 6.57
N VAL A 33 10.18 11.86 6.58
CA VAL A 33 10.52 12.62 7.79
C VAL A 33 9.23 13.01 8.53
N TRP A 34 8.23 13.49 7.81
CA TRP A 34 6.94 13.87 8.39
C TRP A 34 6.14 12.68 8.90
N SER A 35 6.16 11.53 8.21
CA SER A 35 5.48 10.30 8.65
C SER A 35 6.20 9.66 9.85
N ASN A 36 7.53 9.70 9.90
CA ASN A 36 8.34 9.16 10.99
C ASN A 36 8.24 10.01 12.28
N ILE A 37 8.16 11.33 12.15
CA ILE A 37 7.87 12.22 13.29
C ILE A 37 6.50 11.91 13.90
N ARG A 38 5.50 11.56 13.08
CA ARG A 38 4.17 11.17 13.56
C ARG A 38 4.12 9.84 14.31
N LEU A 39 5.01 8.90 14.00
CA LEU A 39 4.95 7.52 14.49
C LEU A 39 5.86 7.25 15.71
N LYS A 40 6.50 8.28 16.31
CA LYS A 40 7.33 8.16 17.53
C LYS A 40 8.33 6.99 17.52
N ASN A 41 8.93 6.65 16.39
CA ASN A 41 10.06 5.75 16.37
C ASN A 41 11.31 6.53 15.97
N LEU A 42 11.98 7.11 16.97
CA LEU A 42 13.30 7.72 16.89
C LEU A 42 14.37 6.65 16.67
N GLY A 43 14.33 5.95 15.54
CA GLY A 43 15.38 5.09 15.05
C GLY A 43 16.24 5.86 14.05
N ARG A 44 17.42 6.26 14.49
CA ARG A 44 18.57 6.76 13.71
C ARG A 44 18.24 7.47 12.39
N TRP A 45 18.31 8.77 12.42
CA TRP A 45 18.23 9.69 11.28
C TRP A 45 19.40 9.46 10.30
N ILE A 46 19.25 8.52 9.40
CA ILE A 46 20.04 8.43 8.18
C ILE A 46 19.03 8.56 7.06
N ALA A 47 19.02 9.69 6.36
CA ALA A 47 18.28 9.80 5.11
C ALA A 47 18.77 8.65 4.20
N PRO A 48 17.89 7.68 3.84
CA PRO A 48 18.34 6.60 2.97
C PRO A 48 18.76 7.23 1.64
N SER A 49 19.91 6.81 1.10
CA SER A 49 20.30 7.20 -0.25
C SER A 49 19.25 6.69 -1.24
N LEU A 50 19.14 7.33 -2.40
CA LEU A 50 18.23 6.88 -3.49
C LEU A 50 18.43 5.39 -3.78
N GLN A 51 19.69 4.95 -3.77
CA GLN A 51 20.05 3.56 -3.95
C GLN A 51 19.47 2.66 -2.83
N ALA A 52 19.62 3.04 -1.56
CA ALA A 52 19.07 2.27 -0.44
C ALA A 52 17.54 2.19 -0.47
N THR A 53 16.86 3.25 -0.93
CA THR A 53 15.41 3.25 -1.14
C THR A 53 15.00 2.27 -2.23
N ALA A 54 15.70 2.29 -3.37
CA ALA A 54 15.44 1.36 -4.48
C ALA A 54 15.75 -0.10 -4.10
N GLU A 55 16.86 -0.34 -3.41
CA GLU A 55 17.23 -1.66 -2.91
C GLU A 55 16.19 -2.21 -1.94
N ARG A 56 15.67 -1.37 -1.02
CA ARG A 56 14.59 -1.75 -0.12
C ARG A 56 13.31 -2.09 -0.89
N ALA A 57 12.92 -1.28 -1.85
CA ALA A 57 11.74 -1.53 -2.68
C ALA A 57 11.89 -2.83 -3.48
N ALA A 58 13.06 -3.07 -4.05
CA ALA A 58 13.35 -4.32 -4.76
C ALA A 58 13.32 -5.54 -3.83
N LEU A 59 13.89 -5.42 -2.61
CA LEU A 59 13.83 -6.49 -1.61
C LEU A 59 12.39 -6.89 -1.27
N VAL A 60 11.49 -5.91 -1.09
CA VAL A 60 10.08 -6.17 -0.81
C VAL A 60 9.40 -6.88 -1.98
N LYS A 61 9.64 -6.41 -3.22
CA LYS A 61 9.10 -7.03 -4.44
C LYS A 61 9.59 -8.47 -4.60
N ILE A 62 10.90 -8.70 -4.41
CA ILE A 62 11.48 -10.06 -4.46
C ILE A 62 10.86 -10.94 -3.38
N ALA A 63 10.76 -10.45 -2.14
CA ALA A 63 10.16 -11.20 -1.04
C ALA A 63 8.68 -11.54 -1.31
N ALA A 64 7.90 -10.61 -1.89
CA ALA A 64 6.51 -10.85 -2.27
C ALA A 64 6.41 -11.91 -3.37
N HIS A 65 7.27 -11.84 -4.40
CA HIS A 65 7.32 -12.83 -5.47
C HIS A 65 7.68 -14.22 -4.92
N GLU A 66 8.73 -14.33 -4.09
CA GLU A 66 9.15 -15.58 -3.44
C GLU A 66 8.11 -16.11 -2.44
N ALA A 67 7.27 -15.25 -1.89
CA ALA A 67 6.11 -15.66 -1.11
C ALA A 67 4.98 -16.26 -1.97
N GLY A 68 5.13 -16.27 -3.29
CA GLY A 68 4.16 -16.73 -4.27
C GLY A 68 3.03 -15.72 -4.55
N VAL A 69 3.21 -14.45 -4.20
CA VAL A 69 2.27 -13.38 -4.57
C VAL A 69 2.44 -13.09 -6.06
N MET A 70 1.34 -12.95 -6.77
CA MET A 70 1.36 -12.50 -8.16
C MET A 70 1.78 -11.03 -8.22
N THR A 71 3.07 -10.82 -8.50
CA THR A 71 3.72 -9.52 -8.64
C THR A 71 4.85 -9.64 -9.66
N PRO A 72 5.22 -8.57 -10.40
CA PRO A 72 6.29 -8.62 -11.38
C PRO A 72 7.60 -9.10 -10.77
N LYS A 73 8.28 -10.03 -11.45
CA LYS A 73 9.58 -10.51 -11.02
C LYS A 73 10.64 -9.44 -11.25
N ILE A 74 11.40 -9.09 -10.21
CA ILE A 74 12.57 -8.23 -10.32
C ILE A 74 13.72 -9.00 -10.96
N ILE A 75 14.32 -8.43 -11.99
CA ILE A 75 15.50 -8.95 -12.67
C ILE A 75 16.76 -8.35 -12.08
N GLY A 76 16.74 -7.05 -11.75
CA GLY A 76 17.88 -6.37 -11.16
C GLY A 76 17.61 -4.93 -10.78
N VAL A 77 18.55 -4.37 -10.02
CA VAL A 77 18.62 -2.95 -9.68
C VAL A 77 20.00 -2.47 -10.08
N THR A 78 20.06 -1.33 -10.76
CA THR A 78 21.33 -0.72 -11.19
C THR A 78 21.27 0.80 -11.05
N ALA A 79 22.42 1.46 -11.00
CA ALA A 79 22.51 2.90 -10.92
C ALA A 79 23.36 3.43 -12.08
N ALA A 80 22.89 4.48 -12.73
CA ALA A 80 23.64 5.18 -13.79
C ALA A 80 23.20 6.65 -13.87
N GLY A 81 24.14 7.57 -14.10
CA GLY A 81 23.84 8.99 -14.32
C GLY A 81 23.15 9.68 -13.13
N GLY A 82 23.36 9.21 -11.89
CA GLY A 82 22.69 9.74 -10.70
C GLY A 82 21.28 9.24 -10.45
N SER A 83 20.72 8.43 -11.34
CA SER A 83 19.41 7.77 -11.19
C SER A 83 19.57 6.30 -10.84
N VAL A 84 18.55 5.71 -10.20
CA VAL A 84 18.50 4.27 -9.93
C VAL A 84 17.40 3.65 -10.77
N PHE A 85 17.71 2.51 -11.35
CA PHE A 85 16.84 1.77 -12.26
C PHE A 85 16.50 0.42 -11.66
N THR A 86 15.22 0.09 -11.65
CA THR A 86 14.73 -1.26 -11.34
C THR A 86 14.23 -1.89 -12.62
N VAL A 87 14.77 -3.06 -12.97
CA VAL A 87 14.37 -3.86 -14.13
C VAL A 87 13.49 -5.00 -13.65
N GLN A 88 12.31 -5.15 -14.25
CA GLN A 88 11.37 -6.22 -13.90
C GLN A 88 10.75 -6.84 -15.16
N GLU A 89 10.19 -8.05 -15.01
CA GLU A 89 9.38 -8.65 -16.06
C GLU A 89 8.09 -7.86 -16.24
N PRO A 90 7.61 -7.66 -17.48
CA PRO A 90 6.35 -6.98 -17.73
C PRO A 90 5.18 -7.79 -17.21
N VAL A 91 4.11 -7.11 -16.81
CA VAL A 91 2.83 -7.78 -16.48
C VAL A 91 2.04 -7.92 -17.80
N PRO A 92 1.80 -9.16 -18.28
CA PRO A 92 1.15 -9.37 -19.57
C PRO A 92 -0.26 -8.78 -19.58
N GLU A 93 -0.54 -7.84 -20.48
CA GLU A 93 -1.88 -7.31 -20.75
C GLU A 93 -2.73 -6.99 -19.52
N ALA A 94 -2.08 -6.55 -18.43
CA ALA A 94 -2.78 -6.27 -17.19
C ALA A 94 -3.53 -4.95 -17.24
N VAL A 95 -4.80 -4.98 -16.87
CA VAL A 95 -5.65 -3.81 -16.71
C VAL A 95 -5.76 -3.45 -15.24
N LEU A 96 -5.48 -2.20 -14.90
CA LEU A 96 -5.57 -1.70 -13.52
C LEU A 96 -7.03 -1.65 -13.04
N LEU A 97 -7.26 -1.84 -11.76
CA LEU A 97 -8.59 -1.93 -11.14
C LEU A 97 -9.52 -0.78 -11.55
N HIS A 98 -9.01 0.46 -11.64
CA HIS A 98 -9.82 1.62 -12.01
C HIS A 98 -10.30 1.62 -13.48
N ALA A 99 -9.65 0.84 -14.35
CA ALA A 99 -10.00 0.70 -15.77
C ALA A 99 -10.70 -0.64 -16.07
N LEU A 100 -10.86 -1.50 -15.07
CA LEU A 100 -11.54 -2.79 -15.26
C LEU A 100 -13.04 -2.61 -15.42
N PRO A 101 -13.67 -3.28 -16.41
CA PRO A 101 -15.12 -3.45 -16.46
C PRO A 101 -15.62 -4.15 -15.19
N LYS A 102 -16.74 -3.67 -14.63
CA LYS A 102 -17.30 -4.23 -13.38
C LYS A 102 -17.65 -5.70 -13.50
N GLU A 103 -18.01 -6.13 -14.69
CA GLU A 103 -18.38 -7.51 -15.04
C GLU A 103 -17.20 -8.48 -14.85
N ARG A 104 -15.97 -8.01 -15.02
CA ARG A 104 -14.75 -8.79 -14.76
C ARG A 104 -14.42 -8.92 -13.27
N LEU A 105 -14.99 -8.08 -12.41
CA LEU A 105 -14.78 -8.14 -10.96
C LEU A 105 -15.78 -9.12 -10.34
N THR A 106 -15.65 -10.41 -10.67
CA THR A 106 -16.46 -11.48 -10.07
C THR A 106 -16.07 -11.73 -8.61
N ASP A 107 -16.87 -12.45 -7.86
CA ASP A 107 -16.56 -12.75 -6.45
C ASP A 107 -15.30 -13.59 -6.31
N GLU A 108 -15.01 -14.48 -7.28
CA GLU A 108 -13.78 -15.26 -7.33
C GLU A 108 -12.55 -14.37 -7.57
N VAL A 109 -12.68 -13.31 -8.38
CA VAL A 109 -11.59 -12.34 -8.60
C VAL A 109 -11.33 -11.55 -7.32
N LEU A 110 -12.39 -11.13 -6.61
CA LEU A 110 -12.24 -10.44 -5.32
C LEU A 110 -11.56 -11.36 -4.29
N ASP A 111 -11.99 -12.61 -4.19
CA ASP A 111 -11.38 -13.60 -3.28
C ASP A 111 -9.89 -13.82 -3.60
N ARG A 112 -9.52 -13.82 -4.89
CA ARG A 112 -8.11 -13.93 -5.30
C ARG A 112 -7.29 -12.72 -4.86
N PHE A 113 -7.78 -11.47 -5.01
CA PHE A 113 -7.07 -10.28 -4.52
C PHE A 113 -6.78 -10.38 -3.02
N TYR A 114 -7.79 -10.73 -2.22
CA TYR A 114 -7.60 -10.93 -0.78
C TYR A 114 -6.64 -12.10 -0.46
N THR A 115 -6.68 -13.17 -1.26
CA THR A 115 -5.81 -14.33 -1.09
C THR A 115 -4.34 -13.97 -1.36
N GLU A 116 -4.06 -13.17 -2.40
CA GLU A 116 -2.71 -12.67 -2.67
C GLU A 116 -2.18 -11.83 -1.51
N LEU A 117 -2.98 -10.91 -0.97
CA LEU A 117 -2.61 -10.12 0.19
C LEU A 117 -2.37 -11.01 1.43
N LYS A 118 -3.25 -11.98 1.68
CA LYS A 118 -3.09 -12.94 2.80
C LYS A 118 -1.82 -13.76 2.66
N ARG A 119 -1.41 -14.10 1.43
CA ARG A 119 -0.18 -14.81 1.13
C ARG A 119 1.05 -13.99 1.53
N ALA A 120 1.10 -12.70 1.16
CA ALA A 120 2.13 -11.76 1.60
C ALA A 120 2.20 -11.66 3.14
N HIS A 121 1.05 -11.48 3.78
CA HIS A 121 0.96 -11.36 5.24
C HIS A 121 1.47 -12.59 5.99
N ARG A 122 1.21 -13.80 5.46
CA ARG A 122 1.72 -15.06 6.06
C ARG A 122 3.24 -15.14 6.04
N ARG A 123 3.89 -14.46 5.11
CA ARG A 123 5.36 -14.38 4.99
C ARG A 123 5.94 -13.13 5.65
N GLY A 124 5.13 -12.39 6.42
CA GLY A 124 5.60 -11.22 7.14
C GLY A 124 5.82 -10.00 6.25
N ILE A 125 5.14 -9.91 5.10
CA ILE A 125 5.27 -8.81 4.15
C ILE A 125 3.99 -7.98 4.19
N SER A 126 4.10 -6.63 4.18
CA SER A 126 2.99 -5.71 4.01
C SER A 126 3.22 -4.78 2.83
N HIS A 127 2.14 -4.32 2.22
CA HIS A 127 2.17 -3.43 1.06
C HIS A 127 2.20 -1.96 1.45
N ARG A 128 1.39 -1.55 2.43
CA ARG A 128 1.26 -0.22 3.03
C ARG A 128 0.66 0.89 2.16
N ALA A 129 0.54 0.69 0.86
CA ALA A 129 0.02 1.68 -0.09
C ALA A 129 -0.96 1.08 -1.11
N LEU A 130 -1.88 0.20 -0.66
CA LEU A 130 -2.88 -0.42 -1.54
C LEU A 130 -3.91 0.62 -2.01
N ASP A 131 -3.89 0.90 -3.30
CA ASP A 131 -4.88 1.72 -3.99
C ASP A 131 -5.32 1.05 -5.31
N GLU A 132 -6.17 1.72 -6.08
CA GLU A 132 -6.67 1.20 -7.36
C GLU A 132 -5.59 0.98 -8.43
N ALA A 133 -4.41 1.60 -8.30
CA ALA A 133 -3.28 1.42 -9.19
C ALA A 133 -2.35 0.27 -8.74
N ALA A 134 -2.53 -0.22 -7.52
CA ALA A 134 -1.79 -1.36 -7.00
C ALA A 134 -2.45 -2.71 -7.36
N LEU A 135 -3.67 -2.71 -7.89
CA LEU A 135 -4.43 -3.92 -8.22
C LEU A 135 -4.66 -4.00 -9.72
N ALA A 136 -4.36 -5.14 -10.31
CA ALA A 136 -4.55 -5.39 -11.74
C ALA A 136 -5.07 -6.81 -12.00
N LEU A 137 -5.71 -6.98 -13.16
CA LEU A 137 -6.20 -8.25 -13.67
C LEU A 137 -5.66 -8.44 -15.08
N ASP A 138 -5.01 -9.55 -15.36
CA ASP A 138 -4.52 -9.84 -16.70
C ASP A 138 -5.61 -10.49 -17.60
N SER A 139 -5.26 -10.78 -18.84
CA SER A 139 -6.19 -11.39 -19.81
C SER A 139 -6.63 -12.81 -19.43
N GLY A 140 -5.88 -13.49 -18.58
CA GLY A 140 -6.21 -14.82 -18.01
C GLY A 140 -6.92 -14.76 -16.65
N ASP A 141 -7.47 -13.60 -16.26
CA ASP A 141 -8.12 -13.34 -14.98
C ASP A 141 -7.23 -13.63 -13.74
N ARG A 142 -5.91 -13.56 -13.89
CA ARG A 142 -5.00 -13.62 -12.74
C ARG A 142 -4.91 -12.25 -12.08
N THR A 143 -4.98 -12.23 -10.76
CA THR A 143 -4.96 -11.01 -9.95
C THR A 143 -3.52 -10.66 -9.57
N TRP A 144 -3.11 -9.43 -9.84
CA TRP A 144 -1.77 -8.93 -9.59
C TRP A 144 -1.78 -7.85 -8.52
N ILE A 145 -0.81 -7.89 -7.61
CA ILE A 145 -0.53 -6.79 -6.67
C ILE A 145 0.78 -6.12 -7.11
N LEU A 146 0.69 -4.84 -7.45
CA LEU A 146 1.76 -4.01 -8.01
C LEU A 146 2.20 -2.96 -6.99
N ASN A 147 3.26 -2.19 -7.30
CA ASN A 147 3.66 -0.97 -6.56
C ASN A 147 4.05 -1.22 -5.08
N TRP A 148 4.96 -2.14 -4.84
CA TRP A 148 5.46 -2.52 -3.50
C TRP A 148 6.51 -1.56 -2.92
N GLU A 149 6.72 -0.37 -3.49
CA GLU A 149 7.78 0.59 -3.11
C GLU A 149 7.69 1.02 -1.64
N GLU A 150 6.48 1.18 -1.12
CA GLU A 150 6.21 1.52 0.29
C GLU A 150 6.15 0.29 1.21
N GLY A 151 6.30 -0.91 0.64
CA GLY A 151 6.16 -2.17 1.34
C GLY A 151 7.24 -2.39 2.41
N GLN A 152 7.02 -3.40 3.23
CA GLN A 152 7.92 -3.77 4.32
C GLN A 152 7.98 -5.27 4.52
N VAL A 153 9.20 -5.83 4.63
CA VAL A 153 9.46 -7.18 5.15
C VAL A 153 9.55 -7.14 6.68
N ALA A 154 9.36 -8.28 7.34
CA ALA A 154 9.30 -8.38 8.80
C ALA A 154 8.27 -7.41 9.42
N THR A 155 7.10 -7.33 8.80
CA THR A 155 6.08 -6.32 9.08
C THR A 155 5.39 -6.51 10.42
N SER A 156 4.93 -5.39 11.00
CA SER A 156 4.13 -5.37 12.22
C SER A 156 2.68 -5.82 11.96
N ASN A 157 1.99 -6.23 13.04
CA ASN A 157 0.55 -6.51 12.98
C ASN A 157 -0.27 -5.28 12.59
N LEU A 158 0.19 -4.07 12.95
CA LEU A 158 -0.47 -2.82 12.58
C LEU A 158 -0.46 -2.61 11.06
N ASN A 159 0.67 -2.80 10.40
CA ASN A 159 0.78 -2.64 8.95
C ASN A 159 -0.12 -3.64 8.20
N ARG A 160 -0.20 -4.91 8.67
CA ARG A 160 -1.14 -5.90 8.08
C ARG A 160 -2.60 -5.47 8.22
N ARG A 161 -2.98 -4.88 9.36
CA ARG A 161 -4.34 -4.34 9.56
C ARG A 161 -4.61 -3.15 8.64
N ILE A 162 -3.61 -2.28 8.43
CA ILE A 162 -3.70 -1.16 7.49
C ILE A 162 -3.91 -1.68 6.06
N ASP A 163 -3.14 -2.68 5.62
CA ASP A 163 -3.30 -3.29 4.31
C ASP A 163 -4.71 -3.85 4.10
N ILE A 164 -5.25 -4.57 5.10
CA ILE A 164 -6.62 -5.11 5.06
C ILE A 164 -7.63 -3.97 4.92
N ALA A 165 -7.51 -2.92 5.73
CA ALA A 165 -8.41 -1.77 5.67
C ALA A 165 -8.33 -1.06 4.31
N GLN A 166 -7.14 -0.90 3.74
CA GLN A 166 -6.92 -0.33 2.42
C GLN A 166 -7.55 -1.20 1.33
N MET A 167 -7.29 -2.52 1.33
CA MET A 167 -7.82 -3.44 0.32
C MET A 167 -9.36 -3.48 0.35
N VAL A 168 -9.96 -3.61 1.54
CA VAL A 168 -11.41 -3.60 1.69
C VAL A 168 -11.98 -2.28 1.17
N THR A 169 -11.40 -1.14 1.53
CA THR A 169 -11.86 0.17 1.06
C THR A 169 -11.79 0.32 -0.46
N VAL A 170 -10.67 -0.08 -1.06
CA VAL A 170 -10.45 0.04 -2.51
C VAL A 170 -11.41 -0.84 -3.29
N LEU A 171 -11.60 -2.09 -2.88
CA LEU A 171 -12.53 -3.01 -3.53
C LEU A 171 -13.99 -2.59 -3.29
N SER A 172 -14.34 -2.08 -2.11
CA SER A 172 -15.69 -1.53 -1.85
C SER A 172 -16.00 -0.33 -2.74
N LEU A 173 -15.03 0.55 -3.00
CA LEU A 173 -15.19 1.65 -3.95
C LEU A 173 -15.36 1.18 -5.41
N ALA A 174 -14.92 -0.03 -5.73
CA ALA A 174 -15.04 -0.61 -7.08
C ALA A 174 -16.35 -1.38 -7.29
N VAL A 175 -16.76 -2.21 -6.33
CA VAL A 175 -17.88 -3.17 -6.50
C VAL A 175 -19.02 -3.02 -5.50
N GLY A 176 -18.92 -2.07 -4.57
CA GLY A 176 -19.85 -1.89 -3.44
C GLY A 176 -19.38 -2.59 -2.16
N THR A 177 -19.85 -2.06 -1.04
CA THR A 177 -19.40 -2.46 0.31
C THR A 177 -19.73 -3.92 0.60
N ASP A 178 -20.97 -4.33 0.38
CA ASP A 178 -21.43 -5.69 0.68
C ASP A 178 -20.60 -6.77 -0.04
N ARG A 179 -20.45 -6.69 -1.35
CA ARG A 179 -19.70 -7.69 -2.13
C ARG A 179 -18.23 -7.77 -1.72
N ALA A 180 -17.57 -6.60 -1.56
CA ALA A 180 -16.17 -6.55 -1.17
C ALA A 180 -15.98 -7.15 0.23
N LEU A 181 -16.89 -6.88 1.16
CA LEU A 181 -16.80 -7.37 2.54
C LEU A 181 -17.11 -8.86 2.65
N GLN A 182 -18.11 -9.38 1.92
CA GLN A 182 -18.40 -10.82 1.88
C GLN A 182 -17.19 -11.61 1.38
N SER A 183 -16.50 -11.14 0.35
CA SER A 183 -15.26 -11.72 -0.12
C SER A 183 -14.13 -11.64 0.94
N ALA A 184 -13.95 -10.49 1.58
CA ALA A 184 -12.98 -10.35 2.66
C ALA A 184 -13.27 -11.31 3.84
N LEU A 185 -14.55 -11.51 4.18
CA LEU A 185 -14.98 -12.45 5.22
C LEU A 185 -14.64 -13.90 4.86
N ARG A 186 -14.85 -14.32 3.60
CA ARG A 186 -14.48 -15.67 3.14
C ARG A 186 -12.99 -15.92 3.29
N VAL A 187 -12.15 -14.94 2.95
CA VAL A 187 -10.69 -15.12 2.93
C VAL A 187 -10.05 -14.90 4.29
N PHE A 188 -10.36 -13.81 4.99
CA PHE A 188 -9.70 -13.44 6.26
C PHE A 188 -10.45 -13.93 7.50
N GLY A 189 -11.76 -14.11 7.41
CA GLY A 189 -12.64 -14.41 8.53
C GLY A 189 -12.99 -13.20 9.38
N ARG A 190 -14.11 -13.26 10.08
CA ARG A 190 -14.71 -12.15 10.85
C ARG A 190 -13.74 -11.55 11.87
N ARG A 191 -13.08 -12.37 12.67
CA ARG A 191 -12.16 -11.90 13.72
C ARG A 191 -11.03 -11.02 13.17
N THR A 192 -10.46 -11.37 12.03
CA THR A 192 -9.39 -10.59 11.40
C THR A 192 -9.88 -9.21 10.95
N LEU A 193 -11.09 -9.15 10.38
CA LEU A 193 -11.69 -7.89 9.94
C LEU A 193 -12.04 -7.00 11.14
N GLN A 194 -12.61 -7.56 12.20
CA GLN A 194 -12.88 -6.82 13.43
C GLN A 194 -11.63 -6.18 14.03
N ILE A 195 -10.51 -6.93 14.06
CA ILE A 195 -9.22 -6.42 14.54
C ILE A 195 -8.64 -5.33 13.61
N ALA A 196 -8.98 -5.33 12.32
CA ALA A 196 -8.57 -4.31 11.36
C ALA A 196 -9.47 -3.05 11.39
N THR A 197 -10.69 -3.13 11.93
CA THR A 197 -11.65 -2.01 11.93
C THR A 197 -11.12 -0.72 12.58
N PRO A 198 -10.36 -0.71 13.70
CA PRO A 198 -9.85 0.51 14.31
C PRO A 198 -8.94 1.33 13.38
N VAL A 199 -8.25 0.70 12.43
CA VAL A 199 -7.38 1.39 11.46
C VAL A 199 -8.10 1.78 10.16
N LEU A 200 -9.40 1.51 10.04
CA LEU A 200 -10.23 1.92 8.92
C LEU A 200 -10.56 3.43 9.02
N GLN A 201 -9.58 4.26 8.69
CA GLN A 201 -9.62 5.71 8.79
C GLN A 201 -9.07 6.36 7.53
N LYS A 202 -9.56 7.56 7.18
CA LYS A 202 -9.07 8.33 6.02
C LYS A 202 -7.55 8.53 6.05
N THR A 203 -6.97 8.69 7.24
CA THR A 203 -5.53 8.91 7.44
C THR A 203 -4.68 7.68 7.10
N ALA A 204 -5.24 6.48 7.18
CA ALA A 204 -4.57 5.23 6.83
C ALA A 204 -4.66 4.90 5.32
N MET A 205 -5.45 5.66 4.56
CA MET A 205 -5.66 5.41 3.13
C MET A 205 -4.63 6.15 2.27
N PRO A 206 -4.21 5.55 1.13
CA PRO A 206 -3.39 6.23 0.13
C PRO A 206 -4.08 7.49 -0.42
N THR A 207 -3.28 8.41 -0.98
CA THR A 207 -3.77 9.73 -1.43
C THR A 207 -4.88 9.63 -2.47
N LYS A 208 -4.78 8.70 -3.44
CA LYS A 208 -5.82 8.49 -4.46
C LYS A 208 -7.12 8.00 -3.84
N THR A 209 -7.06 7.00 -2.96
CA THR A 209 -8.22 6.47 -2.23
C THR A 209 -8.86 7.56 -1.36
N ARG A 210 -8.06 8.40 -0.66
CA ARG A 210 -8.58 9.53 0.11
C ARG A 210 -9.36 10.53 -0.75
N ARG A 211 -8.93 10.77 -1.99
CA ARG A 211 -9.65 11.65 -2.92
C ARG A 211 -11.02 11.06 -3.26
N ARG A 212 -11.11 9.78 -3.62
CA ARG A 212 -12.39 9.12 -3.88
C ARG A 212 -13.32 9.10 -2.67
N LEU A 213 -12.77 8.93 -1.47
CA LEU A 213 -13.54 8.99 -0.22
C LEU A 213 -14.07 10.40 0.14
N ARG A 214 -13.60 11.47 -0.54
CA ARG A 214 -14.22 12.82 -0.41
C ARG A 214 -15.53 12.89 -1.20
N GLU A 215 -15.61 12.18 -2.31
CA GLU A 215 -16.77 12.11 -3.19
C GLU A 215 -17.82 11.13 -2.64
N ASN A 216 -17.36 9.98 -2.16
CA ASN A 216 -18.21 8.94 -1.57
C ASN A 216 -17.55 8.33 -0.32
N ASN A 217 -17.97 8.78 0.87
CA ASN A 217 -17.40 8.34 2.14
C ASN A 217 -18.08 7.07 2.66
N ILE A 218 -17.61 5.92 2.19
CA ILE A 218 -18.11 4.60 2.59
C ILE A 218 -17.55 4.10 3.93
N LEU A 219 -16.59 4.79 4.56
CA LEU A 219 -15.92 4.29 5.76
C LEU A 219 -16.82 4.07 6.97
N PRO A 220 -17.85 4.91 7.26
CA PRO A 220 -18.78 4.65 8.36
C PRO A 220 -19.56 3.35 8.17
N GLU A 221 -20.09 3.12 6.96
CA GLU A 221 -20.81 1.89 6.59
C GLU A 221 -19.89 0.66 6.71
N LEU A 222 -18.71 0.69 6.05
CA LEU A 222 -17.72 -0.37 6.15
C LEU A 222 -17.33 -0.70 7.60
N ARG A 223 -17.16 0.32 8.44
CA ARG A 223 -16.82 0.11 9.85
C ARG A 223 -17.94 -0.61 10.59
N GLN A 224 -19.18 -0.21 10.37
CA GLN A 224 -20.34 -0.84 10.98
C GLN A 224 -20.47 -2.30 10.57
N GLU A 225 -20.35 -2.61 9.29
CA GLU A 225 -20.46 -3.96 8.76
C GLU A 225 -19.27 -4.85 9.18
N MET A 226 -18.03 -4.32 9.23
CA MET A 226 -16.86 -5.07 9.71
C MET A 226 -16.96 -5.43 11.19
N LEU A 227 -17.59 -4.61 12.01
CA LEU A 227 -17.84 -4.92 13.41
C LEU A 227 -18.95 -6.00 13.54
N GLY A 228 -19.95 -5.99 12.64
CA GLY A 228 -21.13 -6.85 12.72
C GLY A 228 -21.98 -6.52 13.96
N GLU A 229 -22.95 -7.38 14.27
CA GLU A 229 -23.84 -7.26 15.45
C GLU A 229 -23.12 -7.60 16.78
N ILE A 230 -21.98 -6.97 17.05
CA ILE A 230 -21.40 -7.03 18.39
C ILE A 230 -22.09 -5.94 19.23
N PRO A 231 -22.62 -6.27 20.44
CA PRO A 231 -23.02 -5.25 21.38
C PRO A 231 -21.88 -4.26 21.54
N GLN A 232 -22.14 -2.98 21.45
CA GLN A 232 -21.17 -1.88 21.48
C GLN A 232 -20.36 -1.90 22.78
N GLN A 233 -19.40 -2.80 22.88
CA GLN A 233 -18.26 -2.59 23.73
C GLN A 233 -17.38 -1.60 22.98
N GLN A 234 -17.24 -0.41 23.55
CA GLN A 234 -16.45 0.71 23.02
C GLN A 234 -15.09 0.22 22.55
N VAL A 235 -14.94 0.00 21.24
CA VAL A 235 -13.64 -0.22 20.64
C VAL A 235 -12.94 1.14 20.70
N PRO A 236 -11.88 1.32 21.49
CA PRO A 236 -11.22 2.60 21.61
C PRO A 236 -10.72 3.01 20.23
N GLU A 237 -11.16 4.17 19.75
CA GLU A 237 -10.56 4.77 18.57
C GLU A 237 -9.09 5.00 18.88
N ILE A 238 -8.21 4.39 18.11
CA ILE A 238 -6.80 4.73 18.13
C ILE A 238 -6.72 6.11 17.49
N THR A 239 -6.87 7.15 18.31
CA THR A 239 -6.68 8.53 17.86
C THR A 239 -5.21 8.70 17.50
N VAL A 240 -4.92 8.66 16.22
CA VAL A 240 -3.64 9.13 15.69
C VAL A 240 -3.64 10.64 15.89
N THR A 241 -3.03 11.08 16.99
CA THR A 241 -2.93 12.50 17.35
C THR A 241 -2.18 13.22 16.22
N ARG A 242 -2.89 14.05 15.47
CA ARG A 242 -2.25 14.96 14.52
C ARG A 242 -1.53 16.04 15.31
N PHE A 243 -0.22 15.99 15.36
CA PHE A 243 0.55 17.15 15.78
C PHE A 243 0.31 18.28 14.76
N SER A 244 -0.37 19.32 15.17
CA SER A 244 -0.55 20.50 14.34
C SER A 244 0.81 21.19 14.19
N LEU A 245 1.04 21.81 13.03
CA LEU A 245 2.24 22.65 12.80
C LEU A 245 2.41 23.70 13.92
N LYS A 246 1.31 24.22 14.44
CA LYS A 246 1.28 25.14 15.59
C LYS A 246 1.92 24.55 16.85
N THR A 247 1.68 23.28 17.15
CA THR A 247 2.26 22.60 18.34
C THR A 247 3.77 22.45 18.21
N VAL A 248 4.27 22.18 17.00
CA VAL A 248 5.73 22.09 16.73
C VAL A 248 6.37 23.46 16.85
N ILE A 249 5.76 24.52 16.29
CA ILE A 249 6.26 25.89 16.38
C ILE A 249 6.29 26.37 17.86
N ILE A 250 5.26 26.10 18.64
CA ILE A 250 5.22 26.45 20.06
C ILE A 250 6.31 25.72 20.84
N ALA A 251 6.57 24.44 20.54
CA ALA A 251 7.63 23.66 21.18
C ALA A 251 9.03 24.23 20.83
N ILE A 252 9.27 24.66 19.59
CA ILE A 252 10.53 25.27 19.15
C ILE A 252 10.71 26.64 19.84
N ILE A 253 9.67 27.47 19.89
CA ILE A 253 9.72 28.79 20.58
C ILE A 253 10.00 28.58 22.07
N GLY A 254 9.38 27.56 22.70
CA GLY A 254 9.62 27.25 24.12
C GLY A 254 11.05 26.83 24.42
N VAL A 255 11.70 26.09 23.53
CA VAL A 255 13.12 25.70 23.67
C VAL A 255 14.05 26.88 23.47
N VAL A 256 13.76 27.76 22.51
CA VAL A 256 14.58 28.96 22.24
C VAL A 256 14.43 30.02 23.35
N ALA A 257 13.28 30.10 24.02
CA ALA A 257 13.05 31.03 25.13
C ALA A 257 13.68 30.57 26.47
N LEU A 258 14.11 29.31 26.56
CA LEU A 258 14.78 28.74 27.75
C LEU A 258 16.31 28.72 27.62
N TRP A 259 16.86 29.22 26.52
CA TRP A 259 18.28 29.46 26.27
C TRP A 259 18.60 30.96 26.22
#